data_b14589ddad6c1a41d1786f7bf06a5198
#
_entry.id   b14589ddad6c1a41d1786f7bf06a5198
#
_cell.length_a   1.000
_cell.length_b   1.000
_cell.length_c   1.000
_cell.angle_alpha   90.00
_cell.angle_beta   90.00
_cell.angle_gamma   90.00
#
_symmetry.space_group_name_H-M   'P 1'
#
loop_
_entity.id
_entity.type
_entity.pdbx_description
1 polymer ?
#
loop_
_entity_poly.entity_id
_entity_poly.type
_entity_poly.pdbx_seq_one_letter_code
_entity_poly.pdbx_strand_id
1 'polypeptide(L)'
;MTTVALVAFIFLRIGFWLFAPPNPDEAYYWLWGQHLDFSYYDHPPLQSWIQGLITAVFGKSLFTLRSLNLITNGIFFYTYYRILQYLYGDCARRYIWWIILAISASPLYSIMLSLAWHDHLAITLSLVGAYLCIRFLDEYRVNGNGANWRLYGCAIALALALITKYNSLFMTLGLLVAIATHPQLRKLFRDLRIWLCVAIYAIIFSPVIHWNYSNNFQSFRFYVNRSVDTGTPIMRLLEPLGFVGISLLMLSPFIAWLLWKGFFKELPRQETVYKHIALWTFAVPTVLLMLISLVSTALYYWNIHAYLVLFPLLPLAVSSINGRVAGGKSKVFYAAQGIGLLFTTLFVWNSCIFPVSALWGKDGDQDGRMLFGWSEVVAEVQKIANTLPEKPLIVTSDYRSAAALAFEMHNSQVTALSKRISQFTIWNLQNATQQTGKSAILISDQWYPLTDEAIAHFEQVKPVSKVAISRFGVDLKIYEIAIGKNYQP
;
A
#
# COMPACT_ATOMS: atom_id res chain seq x y z
N MET A 1 26.86 -15.50 -3.87
CA MET A 1 25.54 -15.51 -3.19
C MET A 1 24.74 -14.22 -3.41
N THR A 2 25.29 -13.03 -3.15
CA THR A 2 24.54 -11.76 -3.32
C THR A 2 23.99 -11.53 -4.72
N THR A 3 24.80 -11.76 -5.78
CA THR A 3 24.36 -11.60 -7.18
C THR A 3 23.24 -12.58 -7.54
N VAL A 4 23.35 -13.84 -7.10
CA VAL A 4 22.34 -14.87 -7.37
C VAL A 4 21.00 -14.49 -6.68
N ALA A 5 21.06 -14.07 -5.42
CA ALA A 5 19.86 -13.63 -4.70
C ALA A 5 19.21 -12.40 -5.37
N LEU A 6 20.02 -11.42 -5.81
CA LEU A 6 19.52 -10.25 -6.51
C LEU A 6 18.82 -10.62 -7.81
N VAL A 7 19.44 -11.46 -8.64
CA VAL A 7 18.85 -11.93 -9.89
C VAL A 7 17.56 -12.68 -9.63
N ALA A 8 17.52 -13.55 -8.61
CA ALA A 8 16.32 -14.28 -8.23
C ALA A 8 15.17 -13.36 -7.79
N PHE A 9 15.44 -12.35 -6.95
CA PHE A 9 14.42 -11.37 -6.55
C PHE A 9 13.88 -10.57 -7.75
N ILE A 10 14.77 -10.13 -8.65
CA ILE A 10 14.37 -9.40 -9.86
C ILE A 10 13.49 -10.29 -10.75
N PHE A 11 13.90 -11.55 -10.98
CA PHE A 11 13.15 -12.49 -11.80
C PHE A 11 11.76 -12.78 -11.22
N LEU A 12 11.67 -13.05 -9.91
CA LEU A 12 10.40 -13.27 -9.23
C LEU A 12 9.48 -12.04 -9.32
N ARG A 13 10.02 -10.84 -9.16
CA ARG A 13 9.24 -9.60 -9.28
C ARG A 13 8.73 -9.36 -10.69
N ILE A 14 9.56 -9.56 -11.70
CA ILE A 14 9.14 -9.46 -13.10
C ILE A 14 8.07 -10.50 -13.39
N GLY A 15 8.25 -11.74 -12.94
CA GLY A 15 7.25 -12.80 -13.07
C GLY A 15 5.90 -12.42 -12.45
N PHE A 16 5.93 -11.88 -11.23
CA PHE A 16 4.73 -11.35 -10.57
C PHE A 16 4.05 -10.25 -11.41
N TRP A 17 4.79 -9.26 -11.88
CA TRP A 17 4.21 -8.14 -12.63
C TRP A 17 3.58 -8.55 -13.97
N LEU A 18 4.13 -9.56 -14.62
CA LEU A 18 3.65 -10.01 -15.92
C LEU A 18 2.51 -11.03 -15.84
N PHE A 19 2.49 -11.87 -14.80
CA PHE A 19 1.62 -13.05 -14.76
C PHE A 19 0.59 -13.06 -13.63
N ALA A 20 0.80 -12.33 -12.53
CA ALA A 20 -0.17 -12.31 -11.45
C ALA A 20 -1.45 -11.57 -11.88
N PRO A 21 -2.65 -12.18 -11.75
CA PRO A 21 -3.89 -11.43 -11.87
C PRO A 21 -3.90 -10.23 -10.92
N PRO A 22 -4.70 -9.19 -11.20
CA PRO A 22 -4.80 -8.08 -10.28
C PRO A 22 -5.29 -8.54 -8.91
N ASN A 23 -4.62 -8.10 -7.86
CA ASN A 23 -5.23 -8.18 -6.55
C ASN A 23 -6.53 -7.35 -6.56
N PRO A 24 -7.62 -7.77 -5.88
CA PRO A 24 -8.88 -7.04 -5.88
C PRO A 24 -8.75 -5.56 -5.52
N ASP A 25 -7.86 -5.20 -4.59
CA ASP A 25 -7.60 -3.80 -4.26
C ASP A 25 -6.83 -3.07 -5.38
N GLU A 26 -5.92 -3.73 -6.13
CA GLU A 26 -5.31 -3.14 -7.34
C GLU A 26 -6.37 -2.78 -8.39
N ALA A 27 -7.33 -3.69 -8.61
CA ALA A 27 -8.44 -3.46 -9.52
C ALA A 27 -9.38 -2.34 -9.01
N TYR A 28 -9.60 -2.25 -7.71
CA TYR A 28 -10.40 -1.21 -7.08
C TYR A 28 -9.77 0.19 -7.26
N TYR A 29 -8.46 0.32 -7.04
CA TYR A 29 -7.76 1.59 -7.24
C TYR A 29 -7.62 1.96 -8.72
N TRP A 30 -7.49 0.96 -9.62
CA TRP A 30 -7.58 1.18 -11.04
C TRP A 30 -8.95 1.75 -11.45
N LEU A 31 -10.04 1.20 -10.89
CA LEU A 31 -11.40 1.65 -11.17
C LEU A 31 -11.62 3.10 -10.72
N TRP A 32 -11.03 3.52 -9.60
CA TRP A 32 -11.04 4.93 -9.20
C TRP A 32 -10.40 5.84 -10.25
N GLY A 33 -9.33 5.39 -10.87
CA GLY A 33 -8.70 6.10 -11.99
C GLY A 33 -9.57 6.23 -13.25
N GLN A 34 -10.62 5.40 -13.37
CA GLN A 34 -11.64 5.53 -14.44
C GLN A 34 -12.77 6.51 -14.04
N HIS A 35 -12.89 6.85 -12.76
CA HIS A 35 -13.89 7.76 -12.20
C HIS A 35 -13.16 8.81 -11.34
N LEU A 36 -12.51 9.78 -12.00
CA LEU A 36 -11.68 10.77 -11.31
C LEU A 36 -12.51 11.66 -10.40
N ASP A 37 -12.05 11.79 -9.14
CA ASP A 37 -12.64 12.64 -8.12
C ASP A 37 -11.53 13.28 -7.27
N PHE A 38 -11.84 14.27 -6.45
CA PHE A 38 -10.89 14.96 -5.57
C PHE A 38 -10.36 14.10 -4.43
N SER A 39 -11.08 13.06 -4.02
CA SER A 39 -10.63 12.00 -3.11
C SER A 39 -11.59 10.80 -3.23
N TYR A 40 -11.34 9.77 -2.44
CA TYR A 40 -12.15 8.55 -2.42
C TYR A 40 -12.41 8.10 -0.98
N TYR A 41 -13.33 7.15 -0.82
CA TYR A 41 -13.77 6.68 0.49
C TYR A 41 -12.63 6.11 1.35
N ASP A 42 -11.84 5.18 0.81
CA ASP A 42 -10.82 4.45 1.57
C ASP A 42 -9.46 5.16 1.61
N HIS A 43 -9.08 5.91 0.55
CA HIS A 43 -7.76 6.55 0.42
C HIS A 43 -7.80 7.86 -0.36
N PRO A 44 -6.77 8.71 -0.18
CA PRO A 44 -6.59 9.92 -1.00
C PRO A 44 -6.28 9.61 -2.47
N PRO A 45 -6.35 10.61 -3.38
CA PRO A 45 -6.55 10.37 -4.80
C PRO A 45 -5.29 10.17 -5.65
N LEU A 46 -4.08 10.55 -5.19
CA LEU A 46 -2.92 10.73 -6.08
C LEU A 46 -2.54 9.47 -6.87
N GLN A 47 -2.55 8.30 -6.21
CA GLN A 47 -2.27 7.03 -6.87
C GLN A 47 -3.25 6.78 -8.03
N SER A 48 -4.54 6.96 -7.78
CA SER A 48 -5.60 6.72 -8.77
C SER A 48 -5.57 7.73 -9.90
N TRP A 49 -5.23 9.01 -9.63
CA TRP A 49 -5.05 10.01 -10.68
C TRP A 49 -3.93 9.62 -11.65
N ILE A 50 -2.76 9.23 -11.11
CA ILE A 50 -1.62 8.85 -11.95
C ILE A 50 -1.93 7.55 -12.71
N GLN A 51 -2.53 6.57 -12.06
CA GLN A 51 -2.89 5.28 -12.67
C GLN A 51 -3.96 5.44 -13.74
N GLY A 52 -4.96 6.31 -13.51
CA GLY A 52 -5.97 6.69 -14.51
C GLY A 52 -5.34 7.32 -15.74
N LEU A 53 -4.40 8.26 -15.56
CA LEU A 53 -3.66 8.88 -16.66
C LEU A 53 -2.85 7.83 -17.46
N ILE A 54 -2.12 6.95 -16.77
CA ILE A 54 -1.35 5.89 -17.42
C ILE A 54 -2.28 4.98 -18.23
N THR A 55 -3.41 4.57 -17.66
CA THR A 55 -4.38 3.71 -18.35
C THR A 55 -5.02 4.43 -19.54
N ALA A 56 -5.31 5.72 -19.44
CA ALA A 56 -5.87 6.50 -20.54
C ALA A 56 -4.90 6.62 -21.73
N VAL A 57 -3.59 6.71 -21.45
CA VAL A 57 -2.56 6.88 -22.51
C VAL A 57 -2.13 5.52 -23.09
N PHE A 58 -1.91 4.51 -22.27
CA PHE A 58 -1.29 3.23 -22.67
C PHE A 58 -2.28 2.06 -22.72
N GLY A 59 -3.55 2.29 -22.44
CA GLY A 59 -4.57 1.26 -22.36
C GLY A 59 -4.48 0.41 -21.08
N LYS A 60 -5.45 -0.49 -20.90
CA LYS A 60 -5.52 -1.41 -19.75
C LYS A 60 -4.76 -2.69 -20.04
N SER A 61 -3.82 -3.04 -19.17
CA SER A 61 -3.14 -4.34 -19.12
C SER A 61 -2.56 -4.58 -17.73
N LEU A 62 -2.12 -5.79 -17.43
CA LEU A 62 -1.40 -6.08 -16.16
C LEU A 62 -0.11 -5.25 -16.05
N PHE A 63 0.57 -5.03 -17.16
CA PHE A 63 1.77 -4.21 -17.20
C PHE A 63 1.47 -2.74 -16.90
N THR A 64 0.46 -2.14 -17.55
CA THR A 64 0.09 -0.73 -17.32
C THR A 64 -0.45 -0.51 -15.92
N LEU A 65 -1.18 -1.48 -15.35
CA LEU A 65 -1.65 -1.46 -13.95
C LEU A 65 -0.49 -1.26 -12.97
N ARG A 66 0.67 -1.92 -13.22
CA ARG A 66 1.84 -1.91 -12.32
C ARG A 66 3.02 -1.08 -12.84
N SER A 67 2.87 -0.37 -13.96
CA SER A 67 3.96 0.41 -14.57
C SER A 67 4.45 1.55 -13.68
N LEU A 68 3.56 2.17 -12.90
CA LEU A 68 3.94 3.19 -11.93
C LEU A 68 4.92 2.65 -10.88
N ASN A 69 4.81 1.36 -10.51
CA ASN A 69 5.74 0.73 -9.57
C ASN A 69 7.18 0.73 -10.10
N LEU A 70 7.39 0.58 -11.43
CA LEU A 70 8.74 0.66 -12.00
C LEU A 70 9.36 2.03 -11.77
N ILE A 71 8.61 3.09 -12.02
CA ILE A 71 9.06 4.48 -11.85
C ILE A 71 9.36 4.76 -10.38
N THR A 72 8.40 4.45 -9.49
CA THR A 72 8.55 4.69 -8.06
C THR A 72 9.68 3.85 -7.44
N ASN A 73 9.82 2.57 -7.80
CA ASN A 73 10.95 1.75 -7.36
C ASN A 73 12.29 2.33 -7.83
N GLY A 74 12.37 2.82 -9.07
CA GLY A 74 13.55 3.51 -9.58
C GLY A 74 13.92 4.74 -8.74
N ILE A 75 12.96 5.62 -8.47
CA ILE A 75 13.13 6.81 -7.63
C ILE A 75 13.49 6.41 -6.18
N PHE A 76 12.83 5.39 -5.63
CA PHE A 76 13.05 4.89 -4.27
C PHE A 76 14.50 4.42 -4.07
N PHE A 77 15.00 3.54 -4.93
CA PHE A 77 16.38 3.05 -4.82
C PHE A 77 17.41 4.11 -5.21
N TYR A 78 17.11 4.99 -6.16
CA TYR A 78 17.95 6.14 -6.46
C TYR A 78 18.06 7.08 -5.24
N THR A 79 16.97 7.32 -4.52
CA THR A 79 17.01 8.14 -3.30
C THR A 79 17.85 7.49 -2.22
N TYR A 80 17.77 6.17 -2.04
CA TYR A 80 18.70 5.46 -1.14
C TYR A 80 20.16 5.60 -1.58
N TYR A 81 20.43 5.48 -2.88
CA TYR A 81 21.78 5.71 -3.39
C TYR A 81 22.29 7.11 -3.03
N ARG A 82 21.46 8.14 -3.17
CA ARG A 82 21.81 9.53 -2.82
C ARG A 82 22.04 9.71 -1.31
N ILE A 83 21.24 9.05 -0.47
CA ILE A 83 21.44 9.03 0.99
C ILE A 83 22.78 8.34 1.33
N LEU A 84 23.05 7.19 0.73
CA LEU A 84 24.31 6.47 0.94
C LEU A 84 25.51 7.26 0.46
N GLN A 85 25.41 7.93 -0.69
CA GLN A 85 26.47 8.82 -1.20
C GLN A 85 26.73 9.97 -0.22
N TYR A 86 25.68 10.52 0.38
CA TYR A 86 25.81 11.56 1.39
C TYR A 86 26.49 11.08 2.67
N LEU A 87 26.22 9.87 3.13
CA LEU A 87 26.74 9.32 4.39
C LEU A 87 28.10 8.63 4.23
N TYR A 88 28.38 8.01 3.10
CA TYR A 88 29.50 7.07 2.92
C TYR A 88 30.38 7.37 1.70
N GLY A 89 30.11 8.44 0.94
CA GLY A 89 30.89 8.80 -0.24
C GLY A 89 30.94 7.67 -1.28
N ASP A 90 32.13 7.30 -1.75
CA ASP A 90 32.35 6.31 -2.81
C ASP A 90 31.89 4.89 -2.46
N CYS A 91 31.78 4.56 -1.16
CA CYS A 91 31.25 3.28 -0.72
C CYS A 91 29.77 3.08 -1.09
N ALA A 92 29.05 4.17 -1.40
CA ALA A 92 27.63 4.13 -1.78
C ALA A 92 27.32 3.15 -2.92
N ARG A 93 28.21 3.07 -3.95
CA ARG A 93 28.07 2.17 -5.10
C ARG A 93 28.01 0.68 -4.70
N ARG A 94 28.66 0.31 -3.58
CA ARG A 94 28.61 -1.04 -3.02
C ARG A 94 27.44 -1.22 -2.10
N TYR A 95 27.20 -0.25 -1.24
CA TYR A 95 26.20 -0.35 -0.18
C TYR A 95 24.76 -0.32 -0.71
N ILE A 96 24.52 0.29 -1.88
CA ILE A 96 23.18 0.28 -2.50
C ILE A 96 22.68 -1.16 -2.77
N TRP A 97 23.57 -2.07 -3.17
CA TRP A 97 23.20 -3.46 -3.41
C TRP A 97 22.77 -4.19 -2.13
N TRP A 98 23.37 -3.84 -0.99
CA TRP A 98 22.95 -4.39 0.31
C TRP A 98 21.58 -3.85 0.73
N ILE A 99 21.30 -2.58 0.44
CA ILE A 99 19.98 -1.99 0.69
C ILE A 99 18.91 -2.65 -0.20
N ILE A 100 19.19 -2.78 -1.50
CA ILE A 100 18.27 -3.45 -2.44
C ILE A 100 17.97 -4.88 -1.96
N LEU A 101 19.00 -5.65 -1.60
CA LEU A 101 18.84 -7.00 -1.10
C LEU A 101 18.06 -7.06 0.22
N ALA A 102 18.34 -6.17 1.17
CA ALA A 102 17.62 -6.14 2.45
C ALA A 102 16.13 -5.79 2.26
N ILE A 103 15.84 -4.78 1.43
CA ILE A 103 14.48 -4.38 1.11
C ILE A 103 13.73 -5.49 0.37
N SER A 104 14.37 -6.14 -0.60
CA SER A 104 13.78 -7.27 -1.32
C SER A 104 13.55 -8.50 -0.44
N ALA A 105 14.41 -8.72 0.57
CA ALA A 105 14.27 -9.81 1.53
C ALA A 105 13.27 -9.52 2.67
N SER A 106 12.78 -8.30 2.79
CA SER A 106 11.72 -7.95 3.73
C SER A 106 10.36 -8.29 3.13
N PRO A 107 9.57 -9.21 3.72
CA PRO A 107 8.20 -9.50 3.28
C PRO A 107 7.36 -8.23 3.11
N LEU A 108 7.41 -7.31 4.08
CA LEU A 108 6.69 -6.04 4.05
C LEU A 108 6.98 -5.24 2.77
N TYR A 109 8.27 -4.95 2.52
CA TYR A 109 8.64 -4.15 1.36
C TYR A 109 8.54 -4.92 0.05
N SER A 110 8.76 -6.24 0.06
CA SER A 110 8.59 -7.08 -1.11
C SER A 110 7.16 -7.01 -1.65
N ILE A 111 6.15 -7.10 -0.77
CA ILE A 111 4.73 -6.96 -1.13
C ILE A 111 4.43 -5.52 -1.57
N MET A 112 4.71 -4.53 -0.70
CA MET A 112 4.27 -3.15 -0.89
C MET A 112 4.91 -2.45 -2.09
N LEU A 113 6.09 -2.89 -2.52
CA LEU A 113 6.74 -2.39 -3.74
C LEU A 113 6.33 -3.18 -5.00
N SER A 114 5.66 -4.34 -4.87
CA SER A 114 5.22 -5.16 -6.00
C SER A 114 3.80 -4.86 -6.44
N LEU A 115 2.88 -4.64 -5.50
CA LEU A 115 1.47 -4.35 -5.78
C LEU A 115 1.26 -2.90 -6.19
N ALA A 116 0.32 -2.65 -7.10
CA ALA A 116 -0.12 -1.31 -7.50
C ALA A 116 -1.05 -0.67 -6.44
N TRP A 117 -0.65 -0.79 -5.18
CA TRP A 117 -1.31 -0.14 -4.04
C TRP A 117 -0.73 1.26 -3.81
N HIS A 118 -1.35 2.03 -2.95
CA HIS A 118 -0.89 3.38 -2.59
C HIS A 118 0.51 3.39 -1.92
N ASP A 119 0.93 2.27 -1.35
CA ASP A 119 2.12 2.18 -0.51
C ASP A 119 3.41 2.48 -1.25
N HIS A 120 3.64 1.92 -2.45
CA HIS A 120 4.89 2.13 -3.18
C HIS A 120 5.13 3.61 -3.50
N LEU A 121 4.08 4.35 -3.86
CA LEU A 121 4.18 5.79 -4.15
C LEU A 121 4.36 6.60 -2.84
N ALA A 122 3.58 6.26 -1.80
CA ALA A 122 3.63 6.95 -0.51
C ALA A 122 5.01 6.84 0.16
N ILE A 123 5.60 5.63 0.23
CA ILE A 123 6.94 5.44 0.82
C ILE A 123 8.04 6.05 -0.03
N THR A 124 7.89 6.07 -1.35
CA THR A 124 8.85 6.72 -2.25
C THR A 124 8.88 8.22 -2.02
N LEU A 125 7.72 8.87 -2.02
CA LEU A 125 7.59 10.31 -1.77
C LEU A 125 8.05 10.68 -0.34
N SER A 126 7.71 9.86 0.65
CA SER A 126 8.17 10.05 2.04
C SER A 126 9.69 9.95 2.16
N LEU A 127 10.33 9.00 1.48
CA LEU A 127 11.79 8.87 1.47
C LEU A 127 12.47 10.04 0.77
N VAL A 128 11.93 10.51 -0.35
CA VAL A 128 12.41 11.73 -1.05
C VAL A 128 12.30 12.93 -0.13
N GLY A 129 11.14 13.13 0.51
CA GLY A 129 10.91 14.21 1.47
C GLY A 129 11.89 14.16 2.64
N ALA A 130 12.08 12.98 3.25
CA ALA A 130 13.03 12.79 4.34
C ALA A 130 14.49 13.09 3.90
N TYR A 131 14.91 12.65 2.72
CA TYR A 131 16.23 12.96 2.18
C TYR A 131 16.45 14.47 2.00
N LEU A 132 15.49 15.16 1.39
CA LEU A 132 15.57 16.61 1.19
C LEU A 132 15.60 17.37 2.53
N CYS A 133 14.78 16.92 3.49
CA CYS A 133 14.75 17.45 4.85
C CYS A 133 16.11 17.29 5.54
N ILE A 134 16.69 16.08 5.57
CA ILE A 134 18.00 15.79 6.17
C ILE A 134 19.06 16.72 5.59
N ARG A 135 19.10 16.85 4.26
CA ARG A 135 20.10 17.70 3.58
C ARG A 135 19.93 19.18 3.90
N PHE A 136 18.68 19.64 3.99
CA PHE A 136 18.38 21.01 4.41
C PHE A 136 18.79 21.26 5.87
N LEU A 137 18.41 20.35 6.77
CA LEU A 137 18.63 20.50 8.21
C LEU A 137 20.12 20.46 8.58
N ASP A 138 20.93 19.63 7.90
CA ASP A 138 22.38 19.62 8.11
C ASP A 138 23.03 20.94 7.67
N GLU A 139 22.62 21.51 6.53
CA GLU A 139 23.09 22.83 6.08
C GLU A 139 22.65 23.95 7.03
N TYR A 140 21.38 23.91 7.43
CA TYR A 140 20.81 24.89 8.37
C TYR A 140 21.53 24.87 9.73
N ARG A 141 21.85 23.68 10.22
CA ARG A 141 22.55 23.50 11.49
C ARG A 141 23.95 24.13 11.46
N VAL A 142 24.68 23.96 10.36
CA VAL A 142 26.05 24.45 10.22
C VAL A 142 26.11 25.94 9.89
N ASN A 143 25.26 26.39 8.96
CA ASN A 143 25.37 27.73 8.36
C ASN A 143 24.27 28.70 8.85
N GLY A 144 23.32 28.25 9.69
CA GLY A 144 22.12 29.02 10.04
C GLY A 144 21.14 29.19 8.86
N ASN A 145 21.46 28.61 7.70
CA ASN A 145 20.66 28.67 6.49
C ASN A 145 20.87 27.38 5.67
N GLY A 146 19.88 27.00 4.87
CA GLY A 146 19.93 25.87 3.96
C GLY A 146 19.29 26.20 2.60
N ALA A 147 19.50 25.35 1.59
CA ALA A 147 18.98 25.55 0.27
C ALA A 147 17.44 25.48 0.26
N ASN A 148 16.76 26.58 -0.01
CA ASN A 148 15.28 26.70 0.03
C ASN A 148 14.56 25.64 -0.81
N TRP A 149 15.09 25.32 -1.98
CA TRP A 149 14.47 24.30 -2.86
C TRP A 149 14.39 22.93 -2.18
N ARG A 150 15.30 22.58 -1.25
CA ARG A 150 15.23 21.34 -0.48
C ARG A 150 14.12 21.37 0.54
N LEU A 151 13.95 22.49 1.22
CA LEU A 151 12.89 22.68 2.20
C LEU A 151 11.52 22.61 1.54
N TYR A 152 11.31 23.37 0.47
CA TYR A 152 10.04 23.36 -0.25
C TYR A 152 9.80 22.05 -1.01
N GLY A 153 10.84 21.45 -1.60
CA GLY A 153 10.76 20.12 -2.20
C GLY A 153 10.40 19.04 -1.19
N CYS A 154 10.91 19.13 0.06
CA CYS A 154 10.49 18.27 1.17
C CYS A 154 8.98 18.44 1.45
N ALA A 155 8.51 19.69 1.60
CA ALA A 155 7.10 19.96 1.86
C ALA A 155 6.19 19.41 0.74
N ILE A 156 6.55 19.63 -0.52
CA ILE A 156 5.82 19.11 -1.68
C ILE A 156 5.80 17.57 -1.66
N ALA A 157 6.96 16.93 -1.49
CA ALA A 157 7.05 15.47 -1.49
C ALA A 157 6.22 14.83 -0.36
N LEU A 158 6.26 15.40 0.84
CA LEU A 158 5.48 14.90 1.99
C LEU A 158 3.98 15.19 1.84
N ALA A 159 3.60 16.33 1.27
CA ALA A 159 2.20 16.63 0.99
C ALA A 159 1.63 15.69 -0.10
N LEU A 160 2.40 15.41 -1.15
CA LEU A 160 2.04 14.42 -2.17
C LEU A 160 1.97 13.00 -1.58
N ALA A 161 2.86 12.66 -0.64
CA ALA A 161 2.77 11.40 0.11
C ALA A 161 1.45 11.32 0.91
N LEU A 162 1.04 12.41 1.56
CA LEU A 162 -0.21 12.48 2.33
C LEU A 162 -1.44 12.30 1.45
N ILE A 163 -1.50 12.96 0.28
CA ILE A 163 -2.60 12.75 -0.69
C ILE A 163 -2.46 11.45 -1.49
N THR A 164 -1.44 10.64 -1.20
CA THR A 164 -1.34 9.24 -1.64
C THR A 164 -1.91 8.32 -0.55
N LYS A 165 -1.49 8.48 0.70
CA LYS A 165 -1.92 7.63 1.81
C LYS A 165 -1.78 8.37 3.15
N TYR A 166 -2.84 8.38 3.96
CA TYR A 166 -2.89 9.16 5.19
C TYR A 166 -1.81 8.80 6.21
N ASN A 167 -1.37 7.53 6.28
CA ASN A 167 -0.29 7.13 7.19
C ASN A 167 1.08 7.76 6.87
N SER A 168 1.26 8.36 5.70
CA SER A 168 2.46 9.16 5.38
C SER A 168 2.62 10.38 6.30
N LEU A 169 1.53 10.82 6.95
CA LEU A 169 1.57 11.87 7.98
C LEU A 169 2.55 11.52 9.10
N PHE A 170 2.70 10.25 9.44
CA PHE A 170 3.62 9.81 10.49
C PHE A 170 5.08 10.16 10.20
N MET A 171 5.50 10.13 8.92
CA MET A 171 6.84 10.60 8.54
C MET A 171 6.98 12.10 8.81
N THR A 172 6.00 12.90 8.43
CA THR A 172 5.98 14.35 8.68
C THR A 172 6.05 14.65 10.19
N LEU A 173 5.24 13.95 11.00
CA LEU A 173 5.26 14.12 12.46
C LEU A 173 6.62 13.74 13.06
N GLY A 174 7.23 12.63 12.60
CA GLY A 174 8.56 12.22 13.04
C GLY A 174 9.63 13.28 12.73
N LEU A 175 9.58 13.90 11.55
CA LEU A 175 10.49 14.99 11.17
C LEU A 175 10.26 16.25 12.00
N LEU A 176 9.01 16.63 12.26
CA LEU A 176 8.67 17.77 13.10
C LEU A 176 9.16 17.58 14.54
N VAL A 177 8.99 16.38 15.11
CA VAL A 177 9.52 16.07 16.46
C VAL A 177 11.04 16.08 16.45
N ALA A 178 11.71 15.57 15.40
CA ALA A 178 13.16 15.65 15.26
C ALA A 178 13.65 17.12 15.25
N ILE A 179 12.96 18.02 14.55
CA ILE A 179 13.28 19.45 14.54
C ILE A 179 13.05 20.07 15.93
N ALA A 180 11.92 19.77 16.58
CA ALA A 180 11.54 20.34 17.87
C ALA A 180 12.51 19.93 19.00
N THR A 181 12.98 18.69 18.98
CA THR A 181 13.85 18.13 20.04
C THR A 181 15.33 18.47 19.86
N HIS A 182 15.74 18.96 18.67
CA HIS A 182 17.13 19.34 18.44
C HIS A 182 17.38 20.82 18.77
N PRO A 183 18.31 21.17 19.70
CA PRO A 183 18.49 22.54 20.19
C PRO A 183 18.74 23.60 19.12
N GLN A 184 19.53 23.26 18.08
CA GLN A 184 19.87 24.18 16.99
C GLN A 184 18.73 24.29 15.95
N LEU A 185 17.98 23.19 15.70
CA LEU A 185 16.96 23.14 14.66
C LEU A 185 15.61 23.73 15.09
N ARG A 186 15.28 23.70 16.39
CA ARG A 186 13.99 24.24 16.89
C ARG A 186 13.77 25.72 16.56
N LYS A 187 14.86 26.47 16.28
CA LYS A 187 14.76 27.87 15.82
C LYS A 187 14.06 28.00 14.47
N LEU A 188 14.05 26.93 13.67
CA LEU A 188 13.39 26.89 12.35
C LEU A 188 11.87 27.12 12.46
N PHE A 189 11.22 26.78 13.57
CA PHE A 189 9.79 27.11 13.78
C PHE A 189 9.47 28.61 13.82
N ARG A 190 10.47 29.47 14.01
CA ARG A 190 10.34 30.93 13.93
C ARG A 190 10.64 31.48 12.54
N ASP A 191 11.07 30.62 11.60
CA ASP A 191 11.40 31.01 10.24
C ASP A 191 10.14 31.00 9.37
N LEU A 192 9.91 32.10 8.64
CA LEU A 192 8.76 32.24 7.73
C LEU A 192 8.69 31.10 6.69
N ARG A 193 9.83 30.55 6.31
CA ARG A 193 9.91 29.44 5.33
C ARG A 193 9.16 28.18 5.79
N ILE A 194 9.08 27.91 7.10
CA ILE A 194 8.27 26.80 7.62
C ILE A 194 6.78 27.05 7.41
N TRP A 195 6.32 28.28 7.60
CA TRP A 195 4.92 28.63 7.36
C TRP A 195 4.55 28.56 5.88
N LEU A 196 5.49 28.89 4.98
CA LEU A 196 5.32 28.61 3.55
C LEU A 196 5.22 27.12 3.25
N CYS A 197 6.00 26.26 3.94
CA CYS A 197 5.85 24.82 3.85
C CYS A 197 4.47 24.34 4.32
N VAL A 198 3.95 24.89 5.42
CA VAL A 198 2.59 24.61 5.89
C VAL A 198 1.54 25.02 4.85
N ALA A 199 1.70 26.19 4.24
CA ALA A 199 0.81 26.66 3.17
C ALA A 199 0.84 25.74 1.94
N ILE A 200 2.02 25.32 1.47
CA ILE A 200 2.19 24.35 0.39
C ILE A 200 1.46 23.03 0.73
N TYR A 201 1.66 22.54 1.95
CA TYR A 201 1.04 21.33 2.44
C TYR A 201 -0.50 21.43 2.44
N ALA A 202 -1.03 22.54 2.95
CA ALA A 202 -2.46 22.83 2.99
C ALA A 202 -3.09 22.93 1.58
N ILE A 203 -2.40 23.60 0.65
CA ILE A 203 -2.86 23.74 -0.75
C ILE A 203 -2.91 22.37 -1.42
N ILE A 204 -1.87 21.56 -1.32
CA ILE A 204 -1.84 20.21 -1.91
C ILE A 204 -2.90 19.30 -1.29
N PHE A 205 -3.19 19.44 0.01
CA PHE A 205 -4.18 18.63 0.72
C PHE A 205 -5.63 19.13 0.54
N SER A 206 -5.83 20.34 0.04
CA SER A 206 -7.16 20.97 -0.09
C SER A 206 -8.18 20.16 -0.88
N PRO A 207 -7.84 19.44 -1.98
CA PRO A 207 -8.81 18.59 -2.69
C PRO A 207 -9.44 17.53 -1.79
N VAL A 208 -8.64 16.91 -0.93
CA VAL A 208 -9.09 15.88 0.02
C VAL A 208 -10.05 16.47 1.06
N ILE A 209 -9.75 17.69 1.56
CA ILE A 209 -10.63 18.38 2.50
C ILE A 209 -11.96 18.73 1.81
N HIS A 210 -11.90 19.27 0.60
CA HIS A 210 -13.09 19.63 -0.18
C HIS A 210 -13.99 18.40 -0.40
N TRP A 211 -13.42 17.30 -0.85
CA TRP A 211 -14.17 16.06 -1.06
C TRP A 211 -14.82 15.55 0.23
N ASN A 212 -14.06 15.52 1.33
CA ASN A 212 -14.61 15.09 2.63
C ASN A 212 -15.76 15.98 3.09
N TYR A 213 -15.63 17.30 2.94
CA TYR A 213 -16.70 18.24 3.27
C TYR A 213 -17.97 17.96 2.44
N SER A 214 -17.82 17.77 1.12
CA SER A 214 -18.93 17.46 0.21
C SER A 214 -19.58 16.09 0.43
N ASN A 215 -18.85 15.14 1.03
CA ASN A 215 -19.29 13.77 1.31
C ASN A 215 -19.46 13.51 2.83
N ASN A 216 -19.85 14.51 3.63
CA ASN A 216 -20.12 14.38 5.06
C ASN A 216 -18.99 13.73 5.86
N PHE A 217 -17.73 13.99 5.50
CA PHE A 217 -16.53 13.46 6.14
C PHE A 217 -16.45 11.92 6.16
N GLN A 218 -17.05 11.24 5.19
CA GLN A 218 -17.14 9.77 5.18
C GLN A 218 -15.77 9.08 5.21
N SER A 219 -14.76 9.59 4.49
CA SER A 219 -13.42 9.01 4.51
C SER A 219 -12.77 9.14 5.91
N PHE A 220 -12.88 10.28 6.56
CA PHE A 220 -12.33 10.46 7.91
C PHE A 220 -13.11 9.62 8.95
N ARG A 221 -14.43 9.56 8.85
CA ARG A 221 -15.26 8.71 9.72
C ARG A 221 -14.92 7.22 9.55
N PHE A 222 -14.62 6.77 8.33
CA PHE A 222 -14.17 5.40 8.10
C PHE A 222 -12.92 5.05 8.93
N TYR A 223 -11.93 5.93 8.95
CA TYR A 223 -10.72 5.70 9.77
C TYR A 223 -11.01 5.74 11.26
N VAL A 224 -11.84 6.67 11.72
CA VAL A 224 -12.25 6.76 13.13
C VAL A 224 -13.03 5.51 13.54
N ASN A 225 -14.04 5.12 12.78
CA ASN A 225 -14.90 3.96 13.08
C ASN A 225 -14.13 2.64 13.01
N ARG A 226 -13.21 2.50 12.04
CA ARG A 226 -12.33 1.35 11.96
C ARG A 226 -11.39 1.24 13.17
N SER A 227 -11.14 2.37 13.82
CA SER A 227 -10.29 2.48 15.00
C SER A 227 -11.00 2.14 16.32
N VAL A 228 -12.30 1.80 16.32
CA VAL A 228 -13.07 1.47 17.52
C VAL A 228 -13.59 0.05 17.40
N ASP A 229 -12.78 -0.93 17.77
CA ASP A 229 -13.20 -2.32 17.85
C ASP A 229 -13.59 -2.71 19.29
N THR A 230 -14.60 -3.58 19.40
CA THR A 230 -15.27 -3.97 20.67
C THR A 230 -14.65 -5.18 21.36
N GLY A 231 -13.36 -5.47 21.16
CA GLY A 231 -12.64 -6.57 21.82
C GLY A 231 -12.64 -6.47 23.36
N THR A 232 -12.45 -7.62 24.04
CA THR A 232 -12.38 -7.64 25.51
C THR A 232 -11.18 -6.82 26.03
N PRO A 233 -11.27 -6.17 27.22
CA PRO A 233 -10.19 -5.34 27.75
C PRO A 233 -8.82 -6.03 27.85
N ILE A 234 -8.80 -7.33 28.18
CA ILE A 234 -7.56 -8.10 28.29
C ILE A 234 -6.91 -8.32 26.91
N MET A 235 -7.71 -8.64 25.88
CA MET A 235 -7.19 -8.79 24.52
C MET A 235 -6.57 -7.49 24.00
N ARG A 236 -7.15 -6.34 24.32
CA ARG A 236 -6.63 -5.03 23.94
C ARG A 236 -5.25 -4.72 24.51
N LEU A 237 -4.91 -5.19 25.70
CA LEU A 237 -3.59 -5.02 26.28
C LEU A 237 -2.50 -5.83 25.55
N LEU A 238 -2.89 -6.90 24.83
CA LEU A 238 -1.97 -7.73 24.05
C LEU A 238 -1.80 -7.25 22.59
N GLU A 239 -2.74 -6.46 22.08
CA GLU A 239 -2.70 -5.94 20.70
C GLU A 239 -1.40 -5.18 20.35
N PRO A 240 -0.84 -4.30 21.22
CA PRO A 240 0.44 -3.66 20.94
C PRO A 240 1.60 -4.65 20.77
N LEU A 241 1.61 -5.75 21.54
CA LEU A 241 2.62 -6.79 21.41
C LEU A 241 2.44 -7.56 20.09
N GLY A 242 1.20 -7.88 19.73
CA GLY A 242 0.84 -8.47 18.43
C GLY A 242 1.28 -7.58 17.27
N PHE A 243 0.96 -6.30 17.33
CA PHE A 243 1.38 -5.29 16.34
C PHE A 243 2.91 -5.24 16.17
N VAL A 244 3.66 -5.16 17.26
CA VAL A 244 5.13 -5.14 17.22
C VAL A 244 5.67 -6.47 16.69
N GLY A 245 5.15 -7.61 17.18
CA GLY A 245 5.57 -8.94 16.76
C GLY A 245 5.39 -9.18 15.27
N ILE A 246 4.20 -8.87 14.73
CA ILE A 246 3.90 -9.00 13.30
C ILE A 246 4.72 -7.98 12.47
N SER A 247 4.87 -6.74 12.95
CA SER A 247 5.69 -5.74 12.28
C SER A 247 7.16 -6.19 12.14
N LEU A 248 7.74 -6.77 13.18
CA LEU A 248 9.10 -7.32 13.15
C LEU A 248 9.20 -8.55 12.25
N LEU A 249 8.20 -9.43 12.27
CA LEU A 249 8.15 -10.60 11.40
C LEU A 249 8.12 -10.18 9.93
N MET A 250 7.27 -9.23 9.58
CA MET A 250 7.09 -8.75 8.21
C MET A 250 8.26 -7.87 7.73
N LEU A 251 8.94 -7.15 8.64
CA LEU A 251 10.20 -6.48 8.32
C LEU A 251 11.33 -7.50 8.08
N SER A 252 11.23 -8.68 8.58
CA SER A 252 12.25 -9.72 8.81
C SER A 252 13.02 -9.47 10.11
N PRO A 253 12.96 -10.41 11.08
CA PRO A 253 13.70 -10.30 12.36
C PRO A 253 15.21 -10.11 12.18
N PHE A 254 15.78 -10.72 11.14
CA PHE A 254 17.21 -10.60 10.81
C PHE A 254 17.55 -9.19 10.32
N ILE A 255 16.69 -8.61 9.47
CA ILE A 255 16.86 -7.22 9.01
C ILE A 255 16.67 -6.26 10.18
N ALA A 256 15.63 -6.42 10.97
CA ALA A 256 15.37 -5.61 12.17
C ALA A 256 16.58 -5.61 13.11
N TRP A 257 17.17 -6.77 13.36
CA TRP A 257 18.37 -6.90 14.18
C TRP A 257 19.58 -6.17 13.57
N LEU A 258 19.79 -6.27 12.26
CA LEU A 258 20.88 -5.55 11.58
C LEU A 258 20.68 -4.03 11.62
N LEU A 259 19.47 -3.55 11.41
CA LEU A 259 19.14 -2.13 11.51
C LEU A 259 19.39 -1.61 12.93
N TRP A 260 18.94 -2.35 13.94
CA TRP A 260 19.23 -2.07 15.35
C TRP A 260 20.73 -1.98 15.63
N LYS A 261 21.49 -3.00 15.23
CA LYS A 261 22.97 -2.98 15.40
C LYS A 261 23.65 -1.84 14.65
N GLY A 262 23.16 -1.48 13.46
CA GLY A 262 23.67 -0.35 12.68
C GLY A 262 23.39 0.99 13.36
N PHE A 263 22.22 1.13 13.97
CA PHE A 263 21.84 2.36 14.65
C PHE A 263 22.79 2.78 15.78
N PHE A 264 23.35 1.84 16.54
CA PHE A 264 24.27 2.13 17.64
C PHE A 264 25.74 2.31 17.20
N LYS A 265 26.06 2.12 15.91
CA LYS A 265 27.40 2.34 15.40
C LYS A 265 27.58 3.76 14.87
N GLU A 266 28.78 4.32 15.01
CA GLU A 266 29.10 5.64 14.51
C GLU A 266 29.05 5.72 12.98
N LEU A 267 28.54 6.84 12.47
CA LEU A 267 28.57 7.17 11.06
C LEU A 267 29.94 7.72 10.69
N PRO A 268 30.49 7.40 9.49
CA PRO A 268 31.70 8.04 8.98
C PRO A 268 31.58 9.57 8.91
N ARG A 269 30.39 10.06 8.57
CA ARG A 269 30.04 11.46 8.63
C ARG A 269 29.49 11.79 10.03
N GLN A 270 30.38 12.19 10.95
CA GLN A 270 30.02 12.45 12.35
C GLN A 270 29.13 13.69 12.53
N GLU A 271 29.35 14.72 11.72
CA GLU A 271 28.59 15.97 11.80
C GLU A 271 27.29 15.93 10.98
N THR A 272 26.34 15.07 11.37
CA THR A 272 25.04 14.98 10.70
C THR A 272 23.91 14.75 11.70
N VAL A 273 22.76 15.33 11.42
CA VAL A 273 21.53 15.09 12.18
C VAL A 273 20.84 13.75 11.81
N TYR A 274 21.45 12.97 10.92
CA TYR A 274 20.84 11.79 10.33
C TYR A 274 20.25 10.80 11.34
N LYS A 275 21.04 10.39 12.34
CA LYS A 275 20.61 9.41 13.35
C LYS A 275 19.52 9.96 14.26
N HIS A 276 19.57 11.28 14.56
CA HIS A 276 18.52 11.93 15.32
C HIS A 276 17.18 11.92 14.55
N ILE A 277 17.21 12.19 13.26
CA ILE A 277 16.03 12.09 12.40
C ILE A 277 15.56 10.64 12.28
N ALA A 278 16.49 9.68 12.07
CA ALA A 278 16.16 8.26 12.00
C ALA A 278 15.48 7.75 13.28
N LEU A 279 15.91 8.23 14.44
CA LEU A 279 15.26 7.92 15.72
C LEU A 279 13.80 8.39 15.75
N TRP A 280 13.55 9.64 15.45
CA TRP A 280 12.22 10.21 15.60
C TRP A 280 11.24 9.78 14.49
N THR A 281 11.73 9.59 13.26
CA THR A 281 10.92 9.02 12.18
C THR A 281 10.59 7.56 12.40
N PHE A 282 11.34 6.84 13.24
CA PHE A 282 11.00 5.49 13.71
C PHE A 282 10.10 5.53 14.95
N ALA A 283 10.49 6.29 15.98
CA ALA A 283 9.83 6.26 17.28
C ALA A 283 8.39 6.84 17.24
N VAL A 284 8.19 7.97 16.56
CA VAL A 284 6.87 8.63 16.52
C VAL A 284 5.80 7.74 15.88
N PRO A 285 5.96 7.22 14.64
CA PRO A 285 4.96 6.32 14.06
C PRO A 285 4.73 5.07 14.90
N THR A 286 5.82 4.44 15.36
CA THR A 286 5.74 3.18 16.11
C THR A 286 4.98 3.37 17.43
N VAL A 287 5.31 4.42 18.20
CA VAL A 287 4.64 4.71 19.48
C VAL A 287 3.17 5.08 19.24
N LEU A 288 2.87 5.93 18.25
CA LEU A 288 1.50 6.31 17.94
C LEU A 288 0.66 5.10 17.52
N LEU A 289 1.20 4.21 16.68
CA LEU A 289 0.49 2.99 16.26
C LEU A 289 0.34 1.97 17.41
N MET A 290 1.31 1.88 18.31
CA MET A 290 1.15 1.10 19.54
C MET A 290 0.05 1.66 20.45
N LEU A 291 -0.06 2.99 20.59
CA LEU A 291 -1.15 3.63 21.33
C LEU A 291 -2.51 3.42 20.65
N ILE A 292 -2.56 3.53 19.32
CA ILE A 292 -3.77 3.22 18.54
C ILE A 292 -4.16 1.75 18.75
N SER A 293 -3.20 0.82 18.80
CA SER A 293 -3.51 -0.60 18.96
C SER A 293 -4.13 -0.96 20.33
N LEU A 294 -4.02 -0.08 21.32
CA LEU A 294 -4.74 -0.24 22.60
C LEU A 294 -6.27 -0.05 22.47
N VAL A 295 -6.71 0.67 21.46
CA VAL A 295 -8.15 0.99 21.24
C VAL A 295 -8.69 0.40 19.93
N SER A 296 -7.82 -0.10 19.06
CA SER A 296 -8.15 -0.58 17.72
C SER A 296 -7.09 -1.56 17.22
N THR A 297 -7.42 -2.35 16.19
CA THR A 297 -6.43 -3.18 15.49
C THR A 297 -5.58 -2.34 14.56
N ALA A 298 -4.35 -2.00 14.99
CA ALA A 298 -3.38 -1.36 14.10
C ALA A 298 -2.75 -2.39 13.15
N LEU A 299 -2.82 -2.11 11.84
CA LEU A 299 -2.24 -3.01 10.85
C LEU A 299 -0.71 -2.82 10.77
N TYR A 300 0.04 -3.91 10.76
CA TYR A 300 1.50 -3.92 10.76
C TYR A 300 2.14 -3.08 9.64
N TYR A 301 1.53 -3.03 8.46
CA TYR A 301 2.04 -2.27 7.33
C TYR A 301 1.81 -0.75 7.44
N TRP A 302 1.01 -0.29 8.40
CA TRP A 302 0.89 1.15 8.65
C TRP A 302 2.20 1.76 9.15
N ASN A 303 3.06 0.94 9.78
CA ASN A 303 4.37 1.36 10.28
C ASN A 303 5.48 1.36 9.21
N ILE A 304 5.17 1.11 7.94
CA ILE A 304 6.17 0.98 6.88
C ILE A 304 7.09 2.21 6.74
N HIS A 305 6.55 3.41 6.98
CA HIS A 305 7.30 4.67 6.92
C HIS A 305 8.39 4.77 8.01
N ALA A 306 8.20 4.11 9.15
CA ALA A 306 9.13 4.16 10.28
C ALA A 306 10.52 3.60 9.97
N TYR A 307 10.60 2.63 9.09
CA TYR A 307 11.86 1.92 8.80
C TYR A 307 12.68 2.58 7.69
N LEU A 308 12.10 3.49 6.90
CA LEU A 308 12.73 4.05 5.69
C LEU A 308 14.11 4.66 5.97
N VAL A 309 14.20 5.50 7.00
CA VAL A 309 15.44 6.23 7.34
C VAL A 309 16.42 5.34 8.11
N LEU A 310 16.02 4.15 8.58
CA LEU A 310 16.90 3.19 9.24
C LEU A 310 17.74 2.37 8.25
N PHE A 311 17.21 2.03 7.06
CA PHE A 311 17.91 1.17 6.10
C PHE A 311 19.32 1.65 5.75
N PRO A 312 19.61 2.94 5.52
CA PRO A 312 20.96 3.42 5.27
C PRO A 312 21.97 3.20 6.40
N LEU A 313 21.52 2.78 7.59
CA LEU A 313 22.41 2.38 8.70
C LEU A 313 22.82 0.89 8.62
N LEU A 314 22.18 0.09 7.76
CA LEU A 314 22.49 -1.33 7.55
C LEU A 314 23.99 -1.59 7.24
N PRO A 315 24.66 -0.82 6.37
CA PRO A 315 26.06 -1.03 6.09
C PRO A 315 26.96 -1.01 7.32
N LEU A 316 26.63 -0.21 8.33
CA LEU A 316 27.38 -0.16 9.59
C LEU A 316 27.33 -1.48 10.35
N ALA A 317 26.21 -2.22 10.26
CA ALA A 317 26.09 -3.53 10.88
C ALA A 317 26.78 -4.63 10.09
N VAL A 318 26.77 -4.55 8.77
CA VAL A 318 27.18 -5.65 7.86
C VAL A 318 28.64 -5.55 7.46
N SER A 319 29.21 -4.32 7.27
CA SER A 319 30.58 -4.14 6.78
C SER A 319 31.67 -4.49 7.82
N SER A 320 32.77 -5.02 7.33
CA SER A 320 34.07 -5.04 8.02
C SER A 320 34.84 -3.75 7.75
N ILE A 321 35.98 -3.56 8.47
CA ILE A 321 36.91 -2.43 8.29
C ILE A 321 37.33 -2.27 6.81
N ASN A 322 37.40 -3.35 6.03
CA ASN A 322 37.76 -3.35 4.59
C ASN A 322 36.52 -3.28 3.66
N GLY A 323 35.33 -2.92 4.16
CA GLY A 323 34.13 -2.79 3.34
C GLY A 323 33.59 -4.12 2.77
N ARG A 324 34.12 -5.27 3.18
CA ARG A 324 33.58 -6.60 2.87
C ARG A 324 32.54 -7.01 3.93
N VAL A 325 31.66 -7.93 3.57
CA VAL A 325 30.70 -8.48 4.56
C VAL A 325 31.47 -9.27 5.63
N ALA A 326 31.31 -8.90 6.90
CA ALA A 326 32.11 -9.45 8.00
C ALA A 326 31.57 -10.80 8.51
N GLY A 327 32.39 -11.82 8.57
CA GLY A 327 32.29 -13.13 9.25
C GLY A 327 30.87 -13.55 9.74
N GLY A 328 30.65 -13.59 11.06
CA GLY A 328 29.35 -14.00 11.63
C GLY A 328 28.13 -13.14 11.27
N LYS A 329 28.33 -11.86 10.96
CA LYS A 329 27.25 -10.94 10.51
C LYS A 329 26.82 -11.22 9.08
N SER A 330 27.71 -11.79 8.26
CA SER A 330 27.36 -12.27 6.94
C SER A 330 26.32 -13.39 6.98
N LYS A 331 26.39 -14.27 7.97
CA LYS A 331 25.44 -15.36 8.13
C LYS A 331 24.01 -14.85 8.37
N VAL A 332 23.85 -13.82 9.23
CA VAL A 332 22.53 -13.19 9.49
C VAL A 332 22.01 -12.51 8.24
N PHE A 333 22.86 -11.77 7.52
CA PHE A 333 22.46 -11.12 6.27
C PHE A 333 22.06 -12.13 5.18
N TYR A 334 22.78 -13.24 5.05
CA TYR A 334 22.44 -14.30 4.10
C TYR A 334 21.23 -15.12 4.53
N ALA A 335 21.02 -15.33 5.84
CA ALA A 335 19.80 -15.95 6.35
C ALA A 335 18.56 -15.10 6.02
N ALA A 336 18.66 -13.77 6.18
CA ALA A 336 17.61 -12.85 5.74
C ALA A 336 17.29 -13.01 4.24
N GLN A 337 18.33 -13.13 3.38
CA GLN A 337 18.14 -13.35 1.94
C GLN A 337 17.44 -14.68 1.64
N GLY A 338 17.86 -15.78 2.28
CA GLY A 338 17.28 -17.11 2.07
C GLY A 338 15.79 -17.15 2.45
N ILE A 339 15.46 -16.61 3.63
CA ILE A 339 14.06 -16.55 4.11
C ILE A 339 13.24 -15.59 3.23
N GLY A 340 13.80 -14.43 2.86
CA GLY A 340 13.13 -13.49 1.97
C GLY A 340 12.86 -14.08 0.58
N LEU A 341 13.80 -14.84 0.02
CA LEU A 341 13.59 -15.56 -1.25
C LEU A 341 12.50 -16.60 -1.14
N LEU A 342 12.50 -17.40 -0.07
CA LEU A 342 11.45 -18.37 0.18
C LEU A 342 10.08 -17.68 0.26
N PHE A 343 9.98 -16.61 1.05
CA PHE A 343 8.75 -15.84 1.16
C PHE A 343 8.30 -15.27 -0.20
N THR A 344 9.21 -14.62 -0.93
CA THR A 344 8.88 -14.02 -2.24
C THR A 344 8.48 -15.08 -3.25
N THR A 345 9.13 -16.25 -3.23
CA THR A 345 8.74 -17.39 -4.09
C THR A 345 7.34 -17.88 -3.76
N LEU A 346 7.03 -18.07 -2.47
CA LEU A 346 5.69 -18.47 -2.03
C LEU A 346 4.64 -17.42 -2.35
N PHE A 347 4.96 -16.13 -2.19
CA PHE A 347 4.07 -15.02 -2.54
C PHE A 347 3.76 -15.01 -4.05
N VAL A 348 4.78 -15.15 -4.90
CA VAL A 348 4.60 -15.20 -6.36
C VAL A 348 3.82 -16.45 -6.78
N TRP A 349 4.15 -17.60 -6.20
CA TRP A 349 3.41 -18.84 -6.42
C TRP A 349 1.93 -18.71 -6.05
N ASN A 350 1.65 -18.17 -4.84
CA ASN A 350 0.30 -17.95 -4.34
C ASN A 350 -0.52 -17.01 -5.23
N SER A 351 0.15 -16.02 -5.82
CA SER A 351 -0.53 -15.00 -6.64
C SER A 351 -0.67 -15.37 -8.10
N CYS A 352 0.28 -16.15 -8.66
CA CYS A 352 0.32 -16.45 -10.09
C CYS A 352 -0.22 -17.84 -10.45
N ILE A 353 -0.07 -18.81 -9.56
CA ILE A 353 -0.26 -20.23 -9.91
C ILE A 353 -1.41 -20.83 -9.11
N PHE A 354 -1.31 -20.79 -7.79
CA PHE A 354 -2.25 -21.47 -6.90
C PHE A 354 -2.21 -20.89 -5.48
N PRO A 355 -3.36 -20.58 -4.85
CA PRO A 355 -3.40 -20.11 -3.48
C PRO A 355 -3.02 -21.23 -2.51
N VAL A 356 -1.79 -21.17 -1.99
CA VAL A 356 -1.17 -22.24 -1.17
C VAL A 356 -2.05 -22.60 0.04
N SER A 357 -2.71 -21.62 0.62
CA SER A 357 -3.62 -21.81 1.75
C SER A 357 -4.84 -22.68 1.41
N ALA A 358 -5.22 -22.79 0.13
CA ALA A 358 -6.31 -23.67 -0.29
C ALA A 358 -6.05 -25.17 0.00
N LEU A 359 -4.79 -25.52 0.28
CA LEU A 359 -4.41 -26.88 0.69
C LEU A 359 -4.83 -27.22 2.13
N TRP A 360 -5.07 -26.24 2.99
CA TRP A 360 -5.38 -26.44 4.42
C TRP A 360 -6.85 -26.28 4.80
N GLY A 361 -7.75 -26.11 3.85
CA GLY A 361 -9.19 -26.07 4.13
C GLY A 361 -10.00 -25.27 3.14
N LYS A 362 -11.34 -25.44 3.19
CA LYS A 362 -12.28 -24.80 2.25
C LYS A 362 -12.56 -23.32 2.58
N ASP A 363 -12.39 -22.92 3.85
CA ASP A 363 -12.86 -21.63 4.35
C ASP A 363 -11.74 -20.59 4.57
N GLY A 364 -10.46 -21.00 4.41
CA GLY A 364 -9.30 -20.13 4.61
C GLY A 364 -8.89 -19.34 3.36
N ASP A 365 -8.22 -18.19 3.59
CA ASP A 365 -7.59 -17.33 2.57
C ASP A 365 -8.52 -16.90 1.44
N GLN A 366 -9.57 -16.21 1.81
CA GLN A 366 -10.52 -15.64 0.85
C GLN A 366 -9.81 -14.75 -0.18
N ASP A 367 -8.82 -13.96 0.25
CA ASP A 367 -8.10 -13.02 -0.60
C ASP A 367 -7.26 -13.71 -1.67
N GLY A 368 -6.54 -14.78 -1.32
CA GLY A 368 -5.78 -15.56 -2.30
C GLY A 368 -6.68 -16.30 -3.31
N ARG A 369 -7.81 -16.81 -2.85
CA ARG A 369 -8.79 -17.50 -3.72
C ARG A 369 -9.51 -16.52 -4.66
N MET A 370 -9.71 -15.26 -4.23
CA MET A 370 -10.31 -14.21 -5.07
C MET A 370 -9.46 -13.77 -6.26
N LEU A 371 -8.18 -14.16 -6.32
CA LEU A 371 -7.32 -13.85 -7.46
C LEU A 371 -7.71 -14.63 -8.72
N PHE A 372 -8.42 -15.75 -8.60
CA PHE A 372 -8.63 -16.70 -9.67
C PHE A 372 -10.12 -16.81 -10.10
N GLY A 373 -10.35 -17.14 -11.38
CA GLY A 373 -11.65 -17.50 -11.91
C GLY A 373 -12.47 -16.36 -12.52
N TRP A 374 -11.92 -15.18 -12.65
CA TRP A 374 -12.68 -14.04 -13.17
C TRP A 374 -13.01 -14.17 -14.66
N SER A 375 -12.16 -14.79 -15.47
CA SER A 375 -12.44 -15.07 -16.89
C SER A 375 -13.63 -16.03 -17.07
N GLU A 376 -13.71 -17.06 -16.21
CA GLU A 376 -14.82 -18.02 -16.21
C GLU A 376 -16.14 -17.33 -15.79
N VAL A 377 -16.09 -16.47 -14.77
CA VAL A 377 -17.25 -15.67 -14.32
C VAL A 377 -17.70 -14.70 -15.41
N VAL A 378 -16.77 -13.99 -16.06
CA VAL A 378 -17.08 -13.05 -17.14
C VAL A 378 -17.74 -13.77 -18.31
N ALA A 379 -17.24 -14.96 -18.72
CA ALA A 379 -17.85 -15.74 -19.80
C ALA A 379 -19.31 -16.09 -19.51
N GLU A 380 -19.63 -16.52 -18.28
CA GLU A 380 -21.00 -16.85 -17.91
C GLU A 380 -21.87 -15.60 -17.80
N VAL A 381 -21.36 -14.50 -17.23
CA VAL A 381 -22.07 -13.21 -17.17
C VAL A 381 -22.43 -12.70 -18.57
N GLN A 382 -21.49 -12.78 -19.52
CA GLN A 382 -21.73 -12.36 -20.91
C GLN A 382 -22.77 -13.24 -21.59
N LYS A 383 -22.72 -14.56 -21.38
CA LYS A 383 -23.72 -15.49 -21.89
C LYS A 383 -25.12 -15.16 -21.39
N ILE A 384 -25.28 -14.89 -20.09
CA ILE A 384 -26.56 -14.50 -19.49
C ILE A 384 -27.00 -13.12 -20.02
N ALA A 385 -26.08 -12.14 -20.11
CA ALA A 385 -26.40 -10.80 -20.59
C ALA A 385 -26.95 -10.82 -22.02
N ASN A 386 -26.46 -11.71 -22.89
CA ASN A 386 -26.93 -11.87 -24.26
C ASN A 386 -28.35 -12.46 -24.36
N THR A 387 -28.89 -13.03 -23.29
CA THR A 387 -30.29 -13.52 -23.25
C THR A 387 -31.28 -12.46 -22.81
N LEU A 388 -30.81 -11.34 -22.30
CA LEU A 388 -31.67 -10.25 -21.81
C LEU A 388 -31.98 -9.25 -22.94
N PRO A 389 -33.18 -8.67 -22.94
CA PRO A 389 -33.61 -7.76 -24.00
C PRO A 389 -32.86 -6.41 -23.97
N GLU A 390 -32.34 -6.04 -22.82
CA GLU A 390 -31.61 -4.79 -22.59
C GLU A 390 -30.29 -5.06 -21.87
N LYS A 391 -29.31 -4.14 -22.02
CA LYS A 391 -28.03 -4.23 -21.31
C LYS A 391 -28.26 -4.17 -19.80
N PRO A 392 -28.01 -5.26 -19.07
CA PRO A 392 -28.23 -5.29 -17.62
C PRO A 392 -27.20 -4.50 -16.85
N LEU A 393 -27.56 -4.07 -15.63
CA LEU A 393 -26.60 -3.71 -14.63
C LEU A 393 -25.78 -4.93 -14.20
N ILE A 394 -24.50 -4.76 -13.95
CA ILE A 394 -23.65 -5.81 -13.38
C ILE A 394 -23.37 -5.43 -11.92
N VAL A 395 -23.86 -6.25 -11.01
CA VAL A 395 -23.85 -5.96 -9.57
C VAL A 395 -23.25 -7.12 -8.81
N THR A 396 -22.35 -6.84 -7.89
CA THR A 396 -21.82 -7.86 -6.99
C THR A 396 -22.22 -7.58 -5.54
N SER A 397 -22.12 -8.60 -4.70
CA SER A 397 -22.37 -8.50 -3.24
C SER A 397 -21.15 -8.00 -2.45
N ASP A 398 -19.97 -7.87 -3.08
CA ASP A 398 -18.75 -7.39 -2.46
C ASP A 398 -18.00 -6.43 -3.38
N TYR A 399 -17.45 -5.35 -2.83
CA TYR A 399 -16.76 -4.30 -3.59
C TYR A 399 -15.49 -4.80 -4.30
N ARG A 400 -14.77 -5.78 -3.73
CA ARG A 400 -13.57 -6.36 -4.33
C ARG A 400 -13.92 -7.20 -5.55
N SER A 401 -15.02 -7.97 -5.45
CA SER A 401 -15.56 -8.73 -6.57
C SER A 401 -16.02 -7.81 -7.70
N ALA A 402 -16.66 -6.67 -7.38
CA ALA A 402 -17.04 -5.66 -8.36
C ALA A 402 -15.82 -5.10 -9.09
N ALA A 403 -14.78 -4.74 -8.35
CA ALA A 403 -13.57 -4.17 -8.91
C ALA A 403 -12.81 -5.18 -9.81
N ALA A 404 -12.65 -6.42 -9.36
CA ALA A 404 -12.00 -7.48 -10.13
C ALA A 404 -12.77 -7.79 -11.43
N LEU A 405 -14.10 -7.87 -11.33
CA LEU A 405 -14.97 -8.10 -12.48
C LEU A 405 -14.94 -6.91 -13.47
N ALA A 406 -14.96 -5.67 -12.95
CA ALA A 406 -14.84 -4.47 -13.78
C ALA A 406 -13.52 -4.44 -14.54
N PHE A 407 -12.43 -4.81 -13.88
CA PHE A 407 -11.12 -4.93 -14.53
C PHE A 407 -11.14 -6.01 -15.59
N GLU A 408 -11.62 -7.22 -15.32
CA GLU A 408 -11.64 -8.32 -16.29
C GLU A 408 -12.55 -8.01 -17.49
N MET A 409 -13.75 -7.50 -17.25
CA MET A 409 -14.72 -7.13 -18.30
C MET A 409 -14.33 -5.90 -19.12
N HIS A 410 -13.29 -5.13 -18.76
CA HIS A 410 -13.05 -3.79 -19.31
C HIS A 410 -14.27 -2.85 -19.19
N ASN A 411 -15.01 -2.98 -18.12
CA ASN A 411 -16.27 -2.26 -17.91
C ASN A 411 -16.29 -1.52 -16.57
N SER A 412 -16.14 -0.21 -16.59
CA SER A 412 -16.17 0.62 -15.38
C SER A 412 -17.58 0.82 -14.79
N GLN A 413 -18.61 0.29 -15.42
CA GLN A 413 -20.02 0.41 -14.96
C GLN A 413 -20.46 -0.76 -14.07
N VAL A 414 -19.57 -1.66 -13.69
CA VAL A 414 -19.85 -2.68 -12.66
C VAL A 414 -19.98 -2.00 -11.31
N THR A 415 -20.94 -2.44 -10.51
CA THR A 415 -21.20 -1.88 -9.17
C THR A 415 -21.30 -2.95 -8.09
N ALA A 416 -21.40 -2.53 -6.83
CA ALA A 416 -21.56 -3.41 -5.69
C ALA A 416 -22.72 -2.96 -4.78
N LEU A 417 -23.51 -3.91 -4.34
CA LEU A 417 -24.45 -3.78 -3.22
C LEU A 417 -23.87 -4.57 -2.05
N SER A 418 -22.88 -4.00 -1.36
CA SER A 418 -22.14 -4.69 -0.31
C SER A 418 -22.53 -4.17 1.08
N LYS A 419 -22.50 -5.08 2.08
CA LYS A 419 -22.71 -4.71 3.49
C LYS A 419 -21.67 -3.69 3.98
N ARG A 420 -20.43 -3.75 3.46
CA ARG A 420 -19.39 -2.77 3.77
C ARG A 420 -19.60 -1.52 2.93
N ILE A 421 -19.66 -0.36 3.58
CA ILE A 421 -19.61 0.93 2.90
C ILE A 421 -18.26 1.06 2.14
N SER A 422 -18.34 1.48 0.89
CA SER A 422 -17.19 1.64 0.00
C SER A 422 -17.43 2.78 -0.99
N GLN A 423 -16.48 3.04 -1.89
CA GLN A 423 -16.67 4.02 -2.96
C GLN A 423 -17.89 3.69 -3.85
N PHE A 424 -18.22 2.42 -4.02
CA PHE A 424 -19.41 2.00 -4.75
C PHE A 424 -20.70 2.51 -4.11
N THR A 425 -20.78 2.58 -2.79
CA THR A 425 -21.94 3.13 -2.09
C THR A 425 -22.20 4.59 -2.48
N ILE A 426 -21.11 5.38 -2.61
CA ILE A 426 -21.19 6.78 -3.03
C ILE A 426 -21.61 6.87 -4.50
N TRP A 427 -21.00 6.06 -5.39
CA TRP A 427 -21.38 6.04 -6.80
C TRP A 427 -22.79 5.58 -7.05
N ASN A 428 -23.29 4.60 -6.28
CA ASN A 428 -24.68 4.14 -6.40
C ASN A 428 -25.67 5.25 -6.07
N LEU A 429 -25.41 6.01 -5.00
CA LEU A 429 -26.26 7.17 -4.65
C LEU A 429 -26.23 8.24 -5.76
N GLN A 430 -25.06 8.50 -6.36
CA GLN A 430 -24.93 9.47 -7.45
C GLN A 430 -25.64 9.02 -8.74
N ASN A 431 -25.69 7.72 -9.03
CA ASN A 431 -26.24 7.15 -10.25
C ASN A 431 -27.65 6.55 -10.08
N ALA A 432 -28.27 6.70 -8.92
CA ALA A 432 -29.54 6.08 -8.56
C ALA A 432 -30.62 6.25 -9.63
N THR A 433 -30.86 7.49 -10.08
CA THR A 433 -31.87 7.82 -11.10
C THR A 433 -31.64 7.11 -12.44
N GLN A 434 -30.39 6.92 -12.83
CA GLN A 434 -30.02 6.29 -14.11
C GLN A 434 -30.17 4.77 -14.09
N GLN A 435 -30.16 4.18 -12.89
CA GLN A 435 -30.19 2.73 -12.67
C GLN A 435 -31.61 2.20 -12.40
N THR A 436 -32.53 3.07 -11.96
CA THR A 436 -33.91 2.71 -11.64
C THR A 436 -34.61 2.00 -12.78
N GLY A 437 -35.33 0.92 -12.48
CA GLY A 437 -36.12 0.13 -13.41
C GLY A 437 -35.34 -0.88 -14.25
N LYS A 438 -34.01 -0.84 -14.24
CA LYS A 438 -33.17 -1.75 -15.04
C LYS A 438 -33.14 -3.17 -14.46
N SER A 439 -32.94 -4.14 -15.35
CA SER A 439 -32.56 -5.51 -14.95
C SER A 439 -31.11 -5.56 -14.58
N ALA A 440 -30.74 -6.45 -13.66
CA ALA A 440 -29.38 -6.65 -13.22
C ALA A 440 -28.96 -8.12 -13.26
N ILE A 441 -27.69 -8.38 -13.50
CA ILE A 441 -27.02 -9.66 -13.20
C ILE A 441 -26.32 -9.49 -11.88
N LEU A 442 -26.72 -10.27 -10.87
CA LEU A 442 -26.23 -10.27 -9.52
C LEU A 442 -25.22 -11.40 -9.35
N ILE A 443 -24.03 -11.08 -8.87
CA ILE A 443 -22.95 -12.03 -8.65
C ILE A 443 -22.56 -12.02 -7.18
N SER A 444 -22.61 -13.17 -6.54
CA SER A 444 -22.24 -13.38 -5.15
C SER A 444 -21.36 -14.63 -5.01
N ASP A 445 -20.85 -14.86 -3.82
CA ASP A 445 -20.08 -16.07 -3.50
C ASP A 445 -20.39 -16.57 -2.07
N GLN A 446 -19.81 -17.71 -1.70
CA GLN A 446 -20.08 -18.33 -0.40
C GLN A 446 -19.66 -17.49 0.81
N TRP A 447 -18.71 -16.55 0.66
CA TRP A 447 -18.25 -15.69 1.75
C TRP A 447 -19.01 -14.35 1.77
N TYR A 448 -19.48 -13.91 0.61
CA TYR A 448 -20.22 -12.68 0.42
C TYR A 448 -21.52 -12.99 -0.33
N PRO A 449 -22.50 -13.66 0.34
CA PRO A 449 -23.81 -13.92 -0.26
C PRO A 449 -24.58 -12.60 -0.47
N LEU A 450 -25.57 -12.63 -1.34
CA LEU A 450 -26.53 -11.54 -1.45
C LEU A 450 -27.27 -11.37 -0.12
N THR A 451 -27.25 -10.16 0.43
CA THR A 451 -28.02 -9.85 1.65
C THR A 451 -29.47 -9.58 1.32
N ASP A 452 -30.34 -9.72 2.32
CA ASP A 452 -31.80 -9.37 2.17
C ASP A 452 -31.96 -7.90 1.76
N GLU A 453 -31.10 -7.01 2.27
CA GLU A 453 -31.07 -5.60 1.89
C GLU A 453 -30.71 -5.42 0.39
N ALA A 454 -29.72 -6.16 -0.11
CA ALA A 454 -29.36 -6.11 -1.55
C ALA A 454 -30.48 -6.70 -2.43
N ILE A 455 -31.17 -7.75 -1.98
CA ILE A 455 -32.32 -8.36 -2.67
C ILE A 455 -33.48 -7.40 -2.70
N ALA A 456 -33.77 -6.67 -1.61
CA ALA A 456 -34.89 -5.71 -1.49
C ALA A 456 -34.82 -4.55 -2.50
N HIS A 457 -33.64 -4.30 -3.10
CA HIS A 457 -33.54 -3.36 -4.22
C HIS A 457 -34.17 -3.85 -5.52
N PHE A 458 -34.67 -5.08 -5.60
CA PHE A 458 -35.25 -5.67 -6.81
C PHE A 458 -36.67 -6.18 -6.54
N GLU A 459 -37.55 -6.01 -7.50
CA GLU A 459 -38.92 -6.57 -7.44
C GLU A 459 -38.86 -8.11 -7.42
N GLN A 460 -37.93 -8.70 -8.15
CA GLN A 460 -37.77 -10.15 -8.23
C GLN A 460 -36.29 -10.49 -8.41
N VAL A 461 -35.77 -11.46 -7.65
CA VAL A 461 -34.44 -12.05 -7.83
C VAL A 461 -34.59 -13.54 -8.09
N LYS A 462 -34.04 -14.02 -9.23
CA LYS A 462 -34.10 -15.41 -9.64
C LYS A 462 -32.67 -15.97 -9.84
N PRO A 463 -32.21 -16.98 -9.09
CA PRO A 463 -30.97 -17.69 -9.35
C PRO A 463 -30.99 -18.33 -10.76
N VAL A 464 -29.87 -18.22 -11.47
CA VAL A 464 -29.77 -18.67 -12.88
C VAL A 464 -28.62 -19.66 -13.09
N SER A 465 -27.45 -19.41 -12.48
CA SER A 465 -26.26 -20.22 -12.71
C SER A 465 -25.35 -20.26 -11.49
N LYS A 466 -24.46 -21.27 -11.46
CA LYS A 466 -23.34 -21.37 -10.51
C LYS A 466 -22.08 -21.65 -11.29
N VAL A 467 -21.00 -20.93 -10.96
CA VAL A 467 -19.68 -21.10 -11.57
C VAL A 467 -18.71 -21.58 -10.48
N ALA A 468 -18.32 -22.84 -10.57
CA ALA A 468 -17.32 -23.42 -9.67
C ALA A 468 -15.91 -23.18 -10.26
N ILE A 469 -15.05 -22.59 -9.47
CA ILE A 469 -13.65 -22.33 -9.82
C ILE A 469 -12.79 -23.38 -9.13
N SER A 470 -12.02 -24.12 -9.91
CA SER A 470 -11.04 -25.08 -9.42
C SER A 470 -9.69 -24.90 -10.09
N ARG A 471 -8.62 -25.22 -9.38
CA ARG A 471 -7.24 -25.24 -9.91
C ARG A 471 -6.54 -26.50 -9.40
N PHE A 472 -5.91 -27.24 -10.30
CA PHE A 472 -5.21 -28.48 -9.98
C PHE A 472 -6.06 -29.51 -9.20
N GLY A 473 -7.37 -29.58 -9.50
CA GLY A 473 -8.30 -30.48 -8.82
C GLY A 473 -8.75 -30.04 -7.44
N VAL A 474 -8.38 -28.84 -6.99
CA VAL A 474 -8.83 -28.25 -5.74
C VAL A 474 -9.88 -27.18 -6.00
N ASP A 475 -11.02 -27.28 -5.32
CA ASP A 475 -12.07 -26.29 -5.40
C ASP A 475 -11.66 -25.02 -4.65
N LEU A 476 -11.62 -23.90 -5.35
CA LEU A 476 -11.24 -22.63 -4.81
C LEU A 476 -12.45 -21.82 -4.33
N LYS A 477 -13.46 -21.70 -5.19
CA LYS A 477 -14.60 -20.79 -4.97
C LYS A 477 -15.77 -21.16 -5.85
N ILE A 478 -16.97 -20.86 -5.34
CA ILE A 478 -18.22 -20.98 -6.10
C ILE A 478 -18.86 -19.61 -6.17
N TYR A 479 -19.10 -19.14 -7.39
CA TYR A 479 -19.91 -17.96 -7.63
C TYR A 479 -21.36 -18.35 -7.94
N GLU A 480 -22.29 -17.61 -7.38
CA GLU A 480 -23.72 -17.73 -7.65
C GLU A 480 -24.18 -16.52 -8.46
N ILE A 481 -24.88 -16.78 -9.56
CA ILE A 481 -25.37 -15.75 -10.46
C ILE A 481 -26.89 -15.77 -10.47
N ALA A 482 -27.48 -14.60 -10.30
CA ALA A 482 -28.93 -14.40 -10.33
C ALA A 482 -29.31 -13.23 -11.24
N ILE A 483 -30.54 -13.19 -11.70
CA ILE A 483 -31.13 -12.05 -12.41
C ILE A 483 -32.08 -11.33 -11.45
N GLY A 484 -31.82 -10.02 -11.26
CA GLY A 484 -32.71 -9.09 -10.58
C GLY A 484 -33.50 -8.27 -11.60
N LYS A 485 -34.81 -8.09 -11.38
CA LYS A 485 -35.68 -7.26 -12.20
C LYS A 485 -36.08 -5.99 -11.48
N ASN A 486 -36.26 -4.92 -12.23
CA ASN A 486 -36.78 -3.64 -11.77
C ASN A 486 -36.04 -3.10 -10.54
N TYR A 487 -34.76 -2.73 -10.75
CA TYR A 487 -33.91 -2.15 -9.69
C TYR A 487 -34.52 -0.87 -9.11
N GLN A 488 -34.63 -0.80 -7.78
CA GLN A 488 -35.05 0.35 -7.00
C GLN A 488 -33.88 0.73 -6.06
N PRO A 489 -33.27 1.92 -6.20
CA PRO A 489 -32.11 2.35 -5.43
C PRO A 489 -32.40 2.61 -3.94
#